data_a41b8c837fdad1fe670420d876b9f719
#
_entry.id   a41b8c837fdad1fe670420d876b9f719
#
_cell.length_a   1.000
_cell.length_b   1.000
_cell.length_c   1.000
_cell.angle_alpha   90.00
_cell.angle_beta   90.00
_cell.angle_gamma   90.00
#
_symmetry.space_group_name_H-M   'P 1'
#
loop_
_entity.id
_entity.type
_entity.pdbx_description
1 polymer ?
#
loop_
_entity_poly.entity_id
_entity_poly.type
_entity_poly.pdbx_seq_one_letter_code
_entity_poly.pdbx_strand_id
1 'polypeptide(L)'
;PQELQVIARMGGHSLVMDDGDIDGKNQLMRLRTAKGHQIMMNDTNNFVYIIHANGQTWIELGAEGTVDVFSTNSINLHTQGDLNFHADRDINMYAGRDIKMHSQQDLVQEASRNLTVSAQAQLDIYSKAMLYVKADGTMALQSANASWRAGTALKVTAGGVDFNGPKAPAVAAPRPLVTTRLDNTKFDSSRGWQLDRGNLESICNR
;
A
#
# COMPACT_ATOMS: atom_id res chain seq x y z
N PRO A 1 -19.04 38.91 -9.45
CA PRO A 1 -17.74 39.55 -9.32
C PRO A 1 -16.77 38.50 -8.74
N GLN A 2 -15.72 38.29 -9.51
CA GLN A 2 -14.65 37.38 -9.08
C GLN A 2 -13.81 38.14 -8.08
N GLU A 3 -13.60 37.55 -6.91
CA GLU A 3 -12.79 38.14 -5.86
C GLU A 3 -11.55 37.30 -5.62
N LEU A 4 -10.41 37.97 -5.60
CA LEU A 4 -9.16 37.42 -5.11
C LEU A 4 -8.83 38.10 -3.78
N GLN A 5 -8.77 37.33 -2.69
CA GLN A 5 -8.32 37.81 -1.40
C GLN A 5 -6.98 37.20 -1.04
N VAL A 6 -6.00 38.03 -0.71
CA VAL A 6 -4.69 37.61 -0.26
C VAL A 6 -4.38 38.26 1.08
N ILE A 7 -4.17 37.42 2.09
CA ILE A 7 -3.66 37.86 3.39
C ILE A 7 -2.23 37.36 3.49
N ALA A 8 -1.27 38.26 3.40
CA ALA A 8 0.15 37.96 3.50
C ALA A 8 0.82 38.73 4.64
N ARG A 9 1.85 38.15 5.24
CA ARG A 9 2.65 38.78 6.29
C ARG A 9 4.08 38.97 5.79
N MET A 10 4.78 39.98 6.32
CA MET A 10 6.20 40.26 5.98
C MET A 10 7.12 39.05 6.22
N GLY A 11 6.74 38.12 7.11
CA GLY A 11 7.45 36.87 7.34
C GLY A 11 7.22 35.79 6.27
N GLY A 12 6.46 36.08 5.19
CA GLY A 12 6.25 35.16 4.06
C GLY A 12 5.14 34.12 4.25
N HIS A 13 4.34 34.20 5.33
CA HIS A 13 3.11 33.40 5.48
C HIS A 13 1.97 34.04 4.69
N SER A 14 1.15 33.22 4.03
CA SER A 14 0.03 33.73 3.24
C SER A 14 -1.20 32.83 3.32
N LEU A 15 -2.36 33.43 3.24
CA LEU A 15 -3.66 32.82 2.94
C LEU A 15 -4.17 33.45 1.65
N VAL A 16 -4.51 32.64 0.68
CA VAL A 16 -5.09 33.03 -0.60
C VAL A 16 -6.46 32.43 -0.72
N MET A 17 -7.45 33.23 -1.08
CA MET A 17 -8.78 32.80 -1.49
C MET A 17 -9.01 33.41 -2.88
N ASP A 18 -9.24 32.59 -3.87
CA ASP A 18 -9.40 32.98 -5.26
C ASP A 18 -10.67 32.33 -5.81
N ASP A 19 -11.65 33.16 -6.17
CA ASP A 19 -12.92 32.73 -6.77
C ASP A 19 -12.75 32.38 -8.26
N GLY A 20 -11.53 32.51 -8.78
CA GLY A 20 -11.18 32.14 -10.14
C GLY A 20 -11.30 33.31 -11.15
N ASP A 21 -11.06 32.98 -12.40
CA ASP A 21 -11.19 33.87 -13.52
C ASP A 21 -12.57 33.76 -14.20
N ILE A 22 -12.77 34.55 -15.27
CA ILE A 22 -14.02 34.59 -16.03
C ILE A 22 -14.41 33.24 -16.65
N ASP A 23 -13.41 32.37 -16.88
CA ASP A 23 -13.57 31.01 -17.41
C ASP A 23 -13.76 29.97 -16.31
N GLY A 24 -13.86 30.37 -15.05
CA GLY A 24 -13.98 29.46 -13.88
C GLY A 24 -12.70 28.70 -13.57
N LYS A 25 -11.54 29.18 -14.01
CA LYS A 25 -10.24 28.63 -13.69
C LYS A 25 -9.66 29.28 -12.44
N ASN A 26 -8.68 28.61 -11.83
CA ASN A 26 -7.94 29.08 -10.65
C ASN A 26 -8.79 29.30 -9.39
N GLN A 27 -9.92 28.61 -9.26
CA GLN A 27 -10.69 28.60 -8.01
C GLN A 27 -9.96 27.78 -6.96
N LEU A 28 -9.44 28.45 -5.93
CA LEU A 28 -8.66 27.78 -4.89
C LEU A 28 -8.65 28.53 -3.55
N MET A 29 -8.44 27.76 -2.48
CA MET A 29 -8.07 28.27 -1.19
C MET A 29 -6.72 27.65 -0.79
N ARG A 30 -5.75 28.49 -0.37
CA ARG A 30 -4.40 28.05 -0.04
C ARG A 30 -3.87 28.74 1.22
N LEU A 31 -3.44 27.93 2.18
CA LEU A 31 -2.66 28.36 3.32
C LEU A 31 -1.20 27.94 3.09
N ARG A 32 -0.27 28.89 3.15
CA ARG A 32 1.15 28.64 2.93
C ARG A 32 2.01 29.27 4.01
N THR A 33 3.03 28.54 4.45
CA THR A 33 4.05 29.04 5.36
C THR A 33 5.22 29.68 4.61
N ALA A 34 6.02 30.50 5.29
CA ALA A 34 7.21 31.11 4.72
C ALA A 34 8.23 30.10 4.15
N LYS A 35 8.28 28.89 4.69
CA LYS A 35 9.13 27.80 4.21
C LYS A 35 8.52 26.99 3.07
N GLY A 36 7.27 27.27 2.70
CA GLY A 36 6.58 26.59 1.58
C GLY A 36 5.70 25.39 1.95
N HIS A 37 5.53 25.06 3.24
CA HIS A 37 4.51 24.08 3.61
C HIS A 37 3.12 24.63 3.30
N GLN A 38 2.23 23.81 2.76
CA GLN A 38 0.90 24.30 2.35
C GLN A 38 -0.22 23.29 2.56
N ILE A 39 -1.40 23.86 2.75
CA ILE A 39 -2.70 23.19 2.60
C ILE A 39 -3.41 23.92 1.47
N MET A 40 -3.88 23.20 0.47
CA MET A 40 -4.54 23.76 -0.70
C MET A 40 -5.80 22.96 -1.03
N MET A 41 -6.90 23.65 -1.24
CA MET A 41 -8.14 23.15 -1.81
C MET A 41 -8.29 23.81 -3.18
N ASN A 42 -8.42 23.01 -4.23
CA ASN A 42 -8.50 23.50 -5.61
C ASN A 42 -9.78 23.00 -6.26
N ASP A 43 -10.76 23.87 -6.41
CA ASP A 43 -12.06 23.55 -6.98
C ASP A 43 -11.98 23.37 -8.51
N THR A 44 -11.09 24.10 -9.18
CA THR A 44 -10.88 23.96 -10.63
C THR A 44 -10.44 22.52 -11.00
N ASN A 45 -9.54 21.94 -10.22
CA ASN A 45 -9.01 20.60 -10.48
C ASN A 45 -9.59 19.55 -9.51
N ASN A 46 -10.49 19.97 -8.63
CA ASN A 46 -11.21 19.12 -7.67
C ASN A 46 -10.29 18.24 -6.81
N PHE A 47 -9.34 18.86 -6.10
CA PHE A 47 -8.47 18.14 -5.17
C PHE A 47 -8.16 18.95 -3.90
N VAL A 48 -7.76 18.23 -2.85
CA VAL A 48 -7.20 18.81 -1.61
C VAL A 48 -5.80 18.27 -1.40
N TYR A 49 -4.85 19.17 -1.14
CA TYR A 49 -3.45 18.85 -0.85
C TYR A 49 -3.01 19.28 0.54
N ILE A 50 -2.25 18.42 1.21
CA ILE A 50 -1.38 18.78 2.36
C ILE A 50 0.03 18.40 1.95
N ILE A 51 0.94 19.37 1.79
CA ILE A 51 2.27 19.11 1.26
C ILE A 51 3.36 19.76 2.12
N HIS A 52 4.44 19.03 2.33
CA HIS A 52 5.67 19.54 2.90
C HIS A 52 6.45 20.37 1.87
N ALA A 53 7.14 21.43 2.32
CA ALA A 53 7.82 22.42 1.48
C ALA A 53 8.81 21.83 0.46
N ASN A 54 9.42 20.69 0.75
CA ASN A 54 10.36 20.03 -0.17
C ASN A 54 9.69 19.15 -1.24
N GLY A 55 8.35 19.02 -1.22
CA GLY A 55 7.61 18.17 -2.15
C GLY A 55 7.78 16.67 -1.96
N GLN A 56 8.55 16.23 -0.96
CA GLN A 56 8.88 14.80 -0.76
C GLN A 56 7.87 14.05 0.10
N THR A 57 6.93 14.76 0.71
CA THR A 57 5.88 14.16 1.54
C THR A 57 4.59 14.95 1.37
N TRP A 58 3.51 14.23 1.07
CA TRP A 58 2.20 14.86 0.85
C TRP A 58 1.04 13.87 1.01
N ILE A 59 -0.14 14.44 1.18
CA ILE A 59 -1.44 13.75 1.16
C ILE A 59 -2.30 14.46 0.13
N GLU A 60 -2.94 13.70 -0.74
CA GLU A 60 -3.90 14.17 -1.74
C GLU A 60 -5.26 13.49 -1.55
N LEU A 61 -6.33 14.26 -1.60
CA LEU A 61 -7.69 13.81 -1.81
C LEU A 61 -8.05 14.17 -3.26
N GLY A 62 -8.07 13.17 -4.13
CA GLY A 62 -8.23 13.34 -5.56
C GLY A 62 -9.69 13.43 -6.01
N ALA A 63 -9.92 13.94 -7.20
CA ALA A 63 -11.24 14.16 -7.82
C ALA A 63 -12.09 12.89 -7.95
N GLU A 64 -11.45 11.74 -8.11
CA GLU A 64 -12.11 10.44 -8.29
C GLU A 64 -12.38 9.70 -6.95
N GLY A 65 -12.32 10.40 -5.82
CA GLY A 65 -12.50 9.82 -4.49
C GLY A 65 -11.29 9.01 -4.02
N THR A 66 -10.11 9.28 -4.56
CA THR A 66 -8.84 8.65 -4.12
C THR A 66 -8.25 9.39 -2.94
N VAL A 67 -7.52 8.65 -2.09
CA VAL A 67 -6.67 9.20 -1.03
C VAL A 67 -5.28 8.66 -1.26
N ASP A 68 -4.35 9.54 -1.62
CA ASP A 68 -2.96 9.18 -1.86
C ASP A 68 -2.06 9.76 -0.77
N VAL A 69 -1.23 8.91 -0.18
CA VAL A 69 -0.23 9.29 0.84
C VAL A 69 1.15 8.92 0.32
N PHE A 70 2.00 9.90 0.17
CA PHE A 70 3.34 9.71 -0.38
C PHE A 70 4.44 10.20 0.56
N SER A 71 5.52 9.43 0.64
CA SER A 71 6.77 9.83 1.26
C SER A 71 7.95 9.21 0.52
N THR A 72 9.00 9.98 0.30
CA THR A 72 10.25 9.47 -0.29
C THR A 72 11.07 8.63 0.68
N ASN A 73 10.77 8.69 1.97
CA ASN A 73 11.50 7.95 3.01
C ASN A 73 10.59 6.92 3.69
N SER A 74 9.81 7.31 4.70
CA SER A 74 9.05 6.36 5.51
C SER A 74 7.64 6.88 5.79
N ILE A 75 6.69 5.96 5.86
CA ILE A 75 5.36 6.19 6.43
C ILE A 75 5.25 5.28 7.65
N ASN A 76 5.11 5.87 8.84
CA ASN A 76 5.00 5.15 10.10
C ASN A 76 3.58 5.31 10.64
N LEU A 77 2.89 4.19 10.81
CA LEU A 77 1.57 4.12 11.43
C LEU A 77 1.72 3.41 12.77
N HIS A 78 1.38 4.08 13.85
CA HIS A 78 1.42 3.53 15.20
C HIS A 78 0.13 3.86 15.94
N THR A 79 -0.47 2.89 16.59
CA THR A 79 -1.61 3.06 17.46
C THR A 79 -1.40 2.29 18.76
N GLN A 80 -1.96 2.77 19.86
CA GLN A 80 -2.02 2.03 21.11
C GLN A 80 -3.22 1.07 21.18
N GLY A 81 -4.18 1.24 20.27
CA GLY A 81 -5.31 0.35 20.06
C GLY A 81 -5.14 -0.45 18.77
N ASP A 82 -6.22 -0.72 18.09
CA ASP A 82 -6.25 -1.53 16.87
C ASP A 82 -5.92 -0.71 15.64
N LEU A 83 -5.30 -1.35 14.66
CA LEU A 83 -5.12 -0.85 13.30
C LEU A 83 -5.88 -1.78 12.33
N ASN A 84 -7.00 -1.28 11.79
CA ASN A 84 -7.89 -2.04 10.95
C ASN A 84 -7.76 -1.61 9.48
N PHE A 85 -7.52 -2.59 8.60
CA PHE A 85 -7.58 -2.42 7.15
C PHE A 85 -8.76 -3.21 6.62
N HIS A 86 -9.71 -2.54 6.00
CA HIS A 86 -10.87 -3.15 5.35
C HIS A 86 -11.00 -2.61 3.93
N ALA A 87 -11.18 -3.50 2.98
CA ALA A 87 -11.46 -3.16 1.59
C ALA A 87 -12.52 -4.10 1.04
N ASP A 88 -13.52 -3.55 0.38
CA ASP A 88 -14.60 -4.34 -0.25
C ASP A 88 -14.10 -5.21 -1.40
N ARG A 89 -12.93 -4.89 -1.97
CA ARG A 89 -12.33 -5.64 -3.07
C ARG A 89 -10.99 -6.22 -2.68
N ASP A 90 -9.92 -5.49 -2.85
CA ASP A 90 -8.57 -6.04 -2.76
C ASP A 90 -7.69 -5.22 -1.80
N ILE A 91 -6.86 -5.89 -1.02
CA ILE A 91 -5.73 -5.31 -0.31
C ILE A 91 -4.46 -5.79 -1.00
N ASN A 92 -3.73 -4.89 -1.66
CA ASN A 92 -2.49 -5.19 -2.34
C ASN A 92 -1.30 -4.68 -1.53
N MET A 93 -0.38 -5.58 -1.18
CA MET A 93 0.84 -5.26 -0.44
C MET A 93 2.05 -5.65 -1.29
N TYR A 94 2.90 -4.69 -1.61
CA TYR A 94 4.13 -4.90 -2.35
C TYR A 94 5.33 -4.30 -1.61
N ALA A 95 6.40 -5.05 -1.49
CA ALA A 95 7.68 -4.57 -0.98
C ALA A 95 8.80 -4.94 -1.96
N GLY A 96 9.69 -4.00 -2.25
CA GLY A 96 10.86 -4.26 -3.09
C GLY A 96 11.92 -5.15 -2.41
N ARG A 97 11.81 -5.36 -1.09
CA ARG A 97 12.70 -6.21 -0.30
C ARG A 97 11.91 -7.19 0.55
N ASP A 98 11.49 -6.80 1.75
CA ASP A 98 10.93 -7.71 2.74
C ASP A 98 9.54 -7.26 3.19
N ILE A 99 8.64 -8.21 3.41
CA ILE A 99 7.43 -8.05 4.22
C ILE A 99 7.64 -8.90 5.47
N LYS A 100 7.63 -8.26 6.65
CA LYS A 100 7.80 -8.92 7.95
C LYS A 100 6.53 -8.75 8.76
N MET A 101 5.92 -9.87 9.15
CA MET A 101 4.76 -9.92 10.02
C MET A 101 5.16 -10.65 11.31
N HIS A 102 4.90 -10.02 12.46
CA HIS A 102 5.16 -10.60 13.77
C HIS A 102 3.97 -10.36 14.69
N SER A 103 3.48 -11.40 15.34
CA SER A 103 2.48 -11.32 16.39
C SER A 103 3.03 -11.94 17.67
N GLN A 104 2.75 -11.34 18.82
CA GLN A 104 3.12 -11.89 20.13
C GLN A 104 2.21 -13.06 20.56
N GLN A 105 1.02 -13.14 19.97
CA GLN A 105 0.04 -14.20 20.25
C GLN A 105 -0.24 -14.98 18.97
N ASP A 106 -1.32 -14.66 18.29
CA ASP A 106 -1.80 -15.46 17.17
C ASP A 106 -1.67 -14.69 15.84
N LEU A 107 -1.26 -15.40 14.81
CA LEU A 107 -1.36 -14.97 13.42
C LEU A 107 -2.32 -15.90 12.70
N VAL A 108 -3.51 -15.41 12.34
CA VAL A 108 -4.54 -16.19 11.65
C VAL A 108 -4.61 -15.73 10.20
N GLN A 109 -4.56 -16.70 9.28
CA GLN A 109 -4.75 -16.47 7.84
C GLN A 109 -5.82 -17.42 7.33
N GLU A 110 -6.90 -16.88 6.79
CA GLU A 110 -8.01 -17.64 6.23
C GLU A 110 -8.33 -17.17 4.82
N ALA A 111 -8.64 -18.10 3.95
CA ALA A 111 -9.08 -17.82 2.60
C ALA A 111 -10.26 -18.74 2.24
N SER A 112 -11.39 -18.15 1.86
CA SER A 112 -12.61 -18.91 1.49
C SER A 112 -12.43 -19.78 0.25
N ARG A 113 -11.43 -19.53 -0.58
CA ARG A 113 -11.16 -20.31 -1.80
C ARG A 113 -9.77 -20.90 -1.81
N ASN A 114 -8.74 -20.11 -1.98
CA ASN A 114 -7.38 -20.58 -2.16
C ASN A 114 -6.39 -19.75 -1.35
N LEU A 115 -5.54 -20.41 -0.60
CA LEU A 115 -4.34 -19.83 -0.01
C LEU A 115 -3.13 -20.38 -0.77
N THR A 116 -2.35 -19.53 -1.41
CA THR A 116 -1.14 -19.92 -2.13
C THR A 116 0.08 -19.32 -1.45
N VAL A 117 1.01 -20.16 -1.04
CA VAL A 117 2.31 -19.76 -0.50
C VAL A 117 3.38 -20.28 -1.43
N SER A 118 4.25 -19.43 -1.95
CA SER A 118 5.30 -19.80 -2.88
C SER A 118 6.61 -19.11 -2.54
N ALA A 119 7.70 -19.85 -2.59
CA ALA A 119 9.06 -19.32 -2.44
C ALA A 119 9.94 -19.85 -3.58
N GLN A 120 10.77 -19.00 -4.17
CA GLN A 120 11.68 -19.42 -5.24
C GLN A 120 12.89 -20.23 -4.74
N ALA A 121 13.32 -19.98 -3.51
CA ALA A 121 14.48 -20.65 -2.93
C ALA A 121 14.08 -21.63 -1.83
N GLN A 122 13.54 -21.13 -0.70
CA GLN A 122 13.30 -21.94 0.48
C GLN A 122 12.02 -21.53 1.18
N LEU A 123 11.24 -22.50 1.63
CA LEU A 123 10.08 -22.33 2.49
C LEU A 123 10.30 -23.12 3.76
N ASP A 124 10.42 -22.46 4.90
CA ASP A 124 10.55 -23.07 6.21
C ASP A 124 9.23 -22.98 6.98
N ILE A 125 8.77 -24.13 7.50
CA ILE A 125 7.62 -24.21 8.40
C ILE A 125 8.11 -24.88 9.68
N TYR A 126 8.11 -24.14 10.78
CA TYR A 126 8.63 -24.61 12.06
C TYR A 126 7.61 -24.39 13.18
N SER A 127 7.44 -25.42 14.02
CA SER A 127 6.67 -25.33 15.25
C SER A 127 7.47 -25.98 16.40
N LYS A 128 7.52 -25.31 17.56
CA LYS A 128 8.15 -25.85 18.75
C LYS A 128 7.38 -27.03 19.37
N ALA A 129 6.08 -27.08 19.21
CA ALA A 129 5.20 -28.07 19.80
C ALA A 129 4.59 -29.00 18.76
N MET A 130 3.59 -28.53 18.05
CA MET A 130 2.82 -29.36 17.11
C MET A 130 2.62 -28.64 15.78
N LEU A 131 2.76 -29.38 14.70
CA LEU A 131 2.39 -28.97 13.37
C LEU A 131 1.26 -29.88 12.84
N TYR A 132 0.09 -29.32 12.60
CA TYR A 132 -1.02 -30.02 11.99
C TYR A 132 -1.15 -29.63 10.52
N VAL A 133 -1.19 -30.63 9.65
CA VAL A 133 -1.53 -30.47 8.24
C VAL A 133 -2.67 -31.40 7.92
N LYS A 134 -3.81 -30.88 7.55
CA LYS A 134 -5.02 -31.66 7.25
C LYS A 134 -5.59 -31.25 5.89
N ALA A 135 -5.98 -32.23 5.10
CA ALA A 135 -6.80 -32.06 3.92
C ALA A 135 -7.97 -33.04 3.98
N ASP A 136 -9.19 -32.55 3.79
CA ASP A 136 -10.37 -33.43 3.76
C ASP A 136 -10.47 -34.22 2.44
N GLY A 137 -9.83 -33.74 1.39
CA GLY A 137 -9.66 -34.45 0.13
C GLY A 137 -8.27 -35.06 -0.03
N THR A 138 -7.50 -34.55 -0.96
CA THR A 138 -6.19 -35.08 -1.29
C THR A 138 -5.07 -34.18 -0.76
N MET A 139 -4.10 -34.75 -0.07
CA MET A 139 -2.82 -34.12 0.24
C MET A 139 -1.74 -34.72 -0.67
N ALA A 140 -1.15 -33.93 -1.53
CA ALA A 140 -0.08 -34.35 -2.42
C ALA A 140 1.25 -33.66 -2.03
N LEU A 141 2.30 -34.44 -1.83
CA LEU A 141 3.65 -33.97 -1.57
C LEU A 141 4.54 -34.45 -2.72
N GLN A 142 5.19 -33.54 -3.42
CA GLN A 142 6.09 -33.87 -4.54
C GLN A 142 7.43 -33.19 -4.36
N SER A 143 8.48 -33.96 -4.47
CA SER A 143 9.86 -33.44 -4.49
C SER A 143 10.76 -34.40 -5.27
N ALA A 144 11.94 -33.93 -5.69
CA ALA A 144 12.96 -34.81 -6.23
C ALA A 144 13.52 -35.76 -5.16
N ASN A 145 13.71 -35.24 -3.93
CA ASN A 145 14.16 -36.01 -2.78
C ASN A 145 13.31 -35.65 -1.56
N ALA A 146 12.80 -36.65 -0.85
CA ALA A 146 12.07 -36.45 0.39
C ALA A 146 12.79 -37.25 1.52
N SER A 147 12.96 -36.59 2.66
CA SER A 147 13.51 -37.22 3.86
C SER A 147 12.57 -37.02 5.04
N TRP A 148 12.16 -38.08 5.68
CA TRP A 148 11.28 -38.07 6.83
C TRP A 148 12.06 -38.60 8.03
N ARG A 149 12.25 -37.78 9.06
CA ARG A 149 12.97 -38.16 10.28
C ARG A 149 12.08 -37.94 11.49
N ALA A 150 11.86 -38.99 12.26
CA ALA A 150 11.22 -38.95 13.56
C ALA A 150 12.20 -39.36 14.66
N GLY A 151 12.24 -38.63 15.78
CA GLY A 151 13.13 -38.93 16.89
C GLY A 151 12.70 -40.19 17.67
N THR A 152 11.40 -40.46 17.72
CA THR A 152 10.83 -41.57 18.50
C THR A 152 10.04 -42.53 17.63
N ALA A 153 9.05 -42.08 16.88
CA ALA A 153 8.23 -42.96 16.07
C ALA A 153 7.64 -42.21 14.85
N LEU A 154 7.59 -42.88 13.71
CA LEU A 154 6.80 -42.51 12.56
C LEU A 154 5.63 -43.49 12.44
N LYS A 155 4.39 -43.02 12.61
CA LYS A 155 3.19 -43.83 12.45
C LYS A 155 2.51 -43.49 11.15
N VAL A 156 2.26 -44.48 10.30
CA VAL A 156 1.50 -44.36 9.07
C VAL A 156 0.28 -45.29 9.18
N THR A 157 -0.92 -44.74 9.06
CA THR A 157 -2.15 -45.54 9.12
C THR A 157 -2.95 -45.20 7.86
N ALA A 158 -3.24 -46.23 7.06
CA ALA A 158 -4.02 -46.10 5.81
C ALA A 158 -4.69 -47.43 5.49
N GLY A 159 -5.73 -47.43 4.66
CA GLY A 159 -6.32 -48.65 4.10
C GLY A 159 -5.36 -49.41 3.17
N GLY A 160 -4.35 -48.72 2.63
CA GLY A 160 -3.22 -49.32 1.89
C GLY A 160 -2.05 -48.35 1.91
N VAL A 161 -0.83 -48.89 1.97
CA VAL A 161 0.43 -48.17 1.90
C VAL A 161 1.23 -48.79 0.76
N ASP A 162 1.55 -47.99 -0.25
CA ASP A 162 2.32 -48.43 -1.41
C ASP A 162 3.66 -47.68 -1.46
N PHE A 163 4.76 -48.44 -1.34
CA PHE A 163 6.11 -47.92 -1.48
C PHE A 163 6.69 -48.39 -2.80
N ASN A 164 6.66 -47.83 -3.87
CA ASN A 164 7.05 -48.19 -5.23
C ASN A 164 5.89 -48.42 -6.19
N GLY A 165 4.69 -47.90 -5.84
CA GLY A 165 3.52 -47.94 -6.72
C GLY A 165 3.62 -47.01 -7.94
N PRO A 166 2.54 -46.95 -8.71
CA PRO A 166 2.46 -46.01 -9.84
C PRO A 166 2.68 -44.56 -9.39
N LYS A 167 3.26 -43.75 -10.25
CA LYS A 167 3.53 -42.34 -9.92
C LYS A 167 2.29 -41.63 -9.41
N ALA A 168 2.43 -40.98 -8.26
CA ALA A 168 1.40 -40.06 -7.77
C ALA A 168 1.14 -38.94 -8.80
N PRO A 169 -0.11 -38.42 -8.86
CA PRO A 169 -0.39 -37.28 -9.73
C PRO A 169 0.55 -36.11 -9.43
N ALA A 170 1.00 -35.42 -10.48
CA ALA A 170 1.84 -34.25 -10.32
C ALA A 170 1.10 -33.15 -9.55
N VAL A 171 1.80 -32.50 -8.62
CA VAL A 171 1.30 -31.32 -7.95
C VAL A 171 1.29 -30.15 -8.95
N ALA A 172 0.16 -29.48 -9.09
CA ALA A 172 0.07 -28.33 -9.96
C ALA A 172 1.00 -27.20 -9.50
N ALA A 173 1.65 -26.53 -10.44
CA ALA A 173 2.46 -25.34 -10.11
C ALA A 173 1.57 -24.25 -9.46
N PRO A 174 2.06 -23.53 -8.46
CA PRO A 174 1.33 -22.43 -7.87
C PRO A 174 1.07 -21.35 -8.92
N ARG A 175 -0.11 -20.72 -8.84
CA ARG A 175 -0.44 -19.59 -9.71
C ARG A 175 0.51 -18.42 -9.40
N PRO A 176 1.05 -17.72 -10.42
CA PRO A 176 1.84 -16.53 -10.19
C PRO A 176 1.04 -15.49 -9.39
N LEU A 177 1.64 -14.91 -8.37
CA LEU A 177 1.07 -13.78 -7.66
C LEU A 177 1.20 -12.54 -8.56
N VAL A 178 0.09 -12.03 -9.06
CA VAL A 178 0.04 -10.75 -9.77
C VAL A 178 -0.30 -9.69 -8.72
N THR A 179 0.69 -8.91 -8.31
CA THR A 179 0.49 -7.74 -7.46
C THR A 179 0.36 -6.51 -8.34
N THR A 180 -0.69 -5.71 -8.13
CA THR A 180 -0.79 -4.38 -8.72
C THR A 180 0.20 -3.48 -7.99
N ARG A 181 1.26 -3.07 -8.68
CA ARG A 181 2.18 -2.06 -8.16
C ARG A 181 1.50 -0.70 -8.27
N LEU A 182 1.52 0.09 -7.21
CA LEU A 182 1.16 1.49 -7.28
C LEU A 182 2.08 2.17 -8.31
N ASP A 183 1.48 2.77 -9.33
CA ASP A 183 2.24 3.44 -10.37
C ASP A 183 2.78 4.76 -9.84
N ASN A 184 4.11 4.86 -9.70
CA ASN A 184 4.76 6.07 -9.23
C ASN A 184 4.56 7.25 -10.19
N THR A 185 4.09 7.02 -11.41
CA THR A 185 3.82 8.11 -12.38
C THR A 185 2.64 9.00 -11.99
N LYS A 186 1.74 8.52 -11.09
CA LYS A 186 0.70 9.37 -10.51
C LYS A 186 1.26 10.40 -9.51
N PHE A 187 2.46 10.17 -8.99
CA PHE A 187 3.09 11.00 -7.97
C PHE A 187 4.03 12.02 -8.62
N ASP A 188 3.48 12.98 -9.28
CA ASP A 188 4.26 14.11 -9.78
C ASP A 188 4.37 15.18 -8.69
N SER A 189 5.45 15.08 -7.91
CA SER A 189 5.78 16.08 -6.88
C SER A 189 5.97 17.48 -7.45
N SER A 190 6.16 17.60 -8.77
CA SER A 190 6.29 18.88 -9.46
C SER A 190 4.95 19.62 -9.60
N ARG A 191 3.81 18.90 -9.57
CA ARG A 191 2.49 19.53 -9.71
C ARG A 191 2.20 20.55 -8.62
N GLY A 192 2.54 20.26 -7.38
CA GLY A 192 2.39 21.22 -6.28
C GLY A 192 3.28 22.46 -6.43
N TRP A 193 4.45 22.34 -7.05
CA TRP A 193 5.38 23.43 -7.30
C TRP A 193 5.02 24.26 -8.52
N GLN A 194 4.54 23.66 -9.60
CA GLN A 194 4.19 24.37 -10.83
C GLN A 194 2.94 25.23 -10.67
N LEU A 195 1.95 24.77 -9.90
CA LEU A 195 0.77 25.59 -9.55
C LEU A 195 1.14 26.81 -8.69
N ASP A 196 2.22 26.71 -7.90
CA ASP A 196 2.64 27.74 -7.00
C ASP A 196 3.43 28.89 -7.71
N ARG A 197 4.24 28.57 -8.72
CA ARG A 197 5.02 29.59 -9.45
C ARG A 197 4.17 30.44 -10.39
N GLY A 198 3.28 29.81 -11.15
CA GLY A 198 2.45 30.53 -12.11
C GLY A 198 1.50 31.53 -11.45
N ASN A 199 0.90 31.18 -10.31
CA ASN A 199 -0.05 32.02 -9.61
C ASN A 199 0.62 33.17 -8.83
N LEU A 200 1.80 32.96 -8.24
CA LEU A 200 2.52 34.01 -7.52
C LEU A 200 3.06 35.10 -8.46
N GLU A 201 3.57 34.71 -9.63
CA GLU A 201 4.05 35.67 -10.62
C GLU A 201 2.90 36.49 -11.21
N SER A 202 1.71 35.89 -11.39
CA SER A 202 0.52 36.64 -11.88
C SER A 202 -0.08 37.56 -10.84
N ILE A 203 0.03 37.24 -9.54
CA ILE A 203 -0.48 38.07 -8.44
C ILE A 203 0.49 39.23 -8.12
N CYS A 204 1.81 39.03 -8.25
CA CYS A 204 2.78 40.09 -8.01
C CYS A 204 2.94 41.08 -9.18
N ASN A 205 2.43 40.75 -10.37
CA ASN A 205 2.54 41.58 -11.55
C ASN A 205 1.19 42.30 -11.93
N ARG A 206 0.23 42.31 -11.03
CA ARG A 206 -0.97 43.15 -11.06
C ARG A 206 -0.87 44.19 -9.95
#